data_6d852505f799caca0b2e1e8e5402f2b4
#
_entry.id   6d852505f799caca0b2e1e8e5402f2b4
#
_cell.length_a   1.000
_cell.length_b   1.000
_cell.length_c   1.000
_cell.angle_alpha   90.00
_cell.angle_beta   90.00
_cell.angle_gamma   90.00
#
_symmetry.space_group_name_H-M   'P 1'
#
loop_
_entity.id
_entity.type
_entity.pdbx_description
1 polymer ?
#
loop_
_entity_poly.entity_id
_entity_poly.type
_entity_poly.pdbx_seq_one_letter_code
_entity_poly.pdbx_strand_id
1 'polypeptide(L)'
;LDWTPNTNHTGIYVADKLGYFKEAGIQIDIQQPPEDGATALVATGKAQFGVDFQDYLAPAYVSDLPVTAVAVLIQHNTSGIISLKEKGIQSPKDLEGKTYATWDLPVEQATMKNVVENDGGDWSKVNLASVTVTDVISALQTNIDAVWIYYAWDGIATQVKGLDTNYFYFKDINPVFDYYTPVLVANNDYLEQNPETAKAFLAAVAKGYEYAIENPEEAAEILCEADPTLDSEIVLSSQQWLADQYKAEVDRWGYIDPSRWDAFYQWLWENQLIEEEIPAGFGFSNDYLPE
;
A
#
# COMPACT_ATOMS: atom_id res chain seq x y z
N LEU A 1 5.25 -11.05 -1.89
CA LEU A 1 4.47 -9.85 -2.23
C LEU A 1 3.14 -9.86 -1.49
N ASP A 2 2.47 -8.69 -1.44
CA ASP A 2 1.10 -8.48 -0.90
C ASP A 2 0.00 -8.81 -1.92
N TRP A 3 0.32 -8.65 -3.20
CA TRP A 3 -0.60 -8.83 -4.33
C TRP A 3 0.13 -9.35 -5.57
N THR A 4 -0.59 -9.53 -6.66
CA THR A 4 0.04 -9.76 -7.97
C THR A 4 1.01 -8.64 -8.30
N PRO A 5 2.07 -8.90 -9.09
CA PRO A 5 3.04 -7.88 -9.47
C PRO A 5 2.35 -6.62 -10.01
N ASN A 6 2.77 -5.48 -9.49
CA ASN A 6 2.30 -4.16 -9.92
C ASN A 6 3.40 -3.12 -9.63
N THR A 7 3.15 -1.87 -9.95
CA THR A 7 4.14 -0.80 -9.85
C THR A 7 4.59 -0.48 -8.42
N ASN A 8 3.85 -0.90 -7.39
CA ASN A 8 4.37 -0.82 -6.01
C ASN A 8 5.64 -1.64 -5.82
N HIS A 9 5.80 -2.74 -6.58
CA HIS A 9 6.91 -3.68 -6.46
C HIS A 9 8.07 -3.40 -7.43
N THR A 10 7.96 -2.40 -8.30
CA THR A 10 8.92 -2.16 -9.39
C THR A 10 10.37 -2.11 -8.89
N GLY A 11 10.66 -1.42 -7.78
CA GLY A 11 12.02 -1.33 -7.25
C GLY A 11 12.62 -2.67 -6.86
N ILE A 12 11.81 -3.63 -6.41
CA ILE A 12 12.26 -4.99 -6.09
C ILE A 12 12.66 -5.73 -7.37
N TYR A 13 11.84 -5.67 -8.42
CA TYR A 13 12.12 -6.29 -9.72
C TYR A 13 13.31 -5.63 -10.43
N VAL A 14 13.45 -4.32 -10.34
CA VAL A 14 14.61 -3.58 -10.84
C VAL A 14 15.88 -4.04 -10.12
N ALA A 15 15.85 -4.15 -8.78
CA ALA A 15 17.01 -4.61 -8.00
C ALA A 15 17.44 -6.04 -8.39
N ASP A 16 16.49 -6.92 -8.66
CA ASP A 16 16.78 -8.27 -9.13
C ASP A 16 17.34 -8.26 -10.57
N LYS A 17 16.66 -7.61 -11.50
CA LYS A 17 17.03 -7.55 -12.93
C LYS A 17 18.40 -6.94 -13.14
N LEU A 18 18.72 -5.85 -12.44
CA LEU A 18 20.01 -5.15 -12.54
C LEU A 18 21.11 -5.79 -11.69
N GLY A 19 20.79 -6.85 -10.93
CA GLY A 19 21.76 -7.63 -10.18
C GLY A 19 22.19 -7.02 -8.84
N TYR A 20 21.46 -6.07 -8.28
CA TYR A 20 21.83 -5.42 -7.02
C TYR A 20 21.82 -6.40 -5.84
N PHE A 21 20.88 -7.35 -5.81
CA PHE A 21 20.90 -8.45 -4.83
C PHE A 21 22.12 -9.35 -5.00
N LYS A 22 22.49 -9.69 -6.24
CA LYS A 22 23.66 -10.51 -6.52
C LYS A 22 24.96 -9.81 -6.12
N GLU A 23 25.08 -8.51 -6.36
CA GLU A 23 26.21 -7.68 -5.90
C GLU A 23 26.34 -7.70 -4.38
N ALA A 24 25.19 -7.70 -3.67
CA ALA A 24 25.11 -7.81 -2.21
C ALA A 24 25.33 -9.25 -1.70
N GLY A 25 25.58 -10.23 -2.58
CA GLY A 25 25.74 -11.64 -2.21
C GLY A 25 24.43 -12.34 -1.83
N ILE A 26 23.28 -11.78 -2.22
CA ILE A 26 21.95 -12.29 -1.91
C ILE A 26 21.35 -12.97 -3.15
N GLN A 27 20.79 -14.15 -2.94
CA GLN A 27 19.90 -14.78 -3.89
C GLN A 27 18.46 -14.53 -3.43
N ILE A 28 17.65 -13.92 -4.29
CA ILE A 28 16.25 -13.62 -4.00
C ILE A 28 15.33 -14.62 -4.70
N ASP A 29 14.20 -14.92 -4.06
CA ASP A 29 13.07 -15.66 -4.62
C ASP A 29 11.81 -14.84 -4.36
N ILE A 30 11.26 -14.22 -5.39
CA ILE A 30 10.07 -13.35 -5.32
C ILE A 30 8.83 -14.22 -5.50
N GLN A 31 8.04 -14.35 -4.44
CA GLN A 31 6.84 -15.18 -4.42
C GLN A 31 5.56 -14.35 -4.45
N GLN A 32 4.53 -14.91 -5.06
CA GLN A 32 3.17 -14.39 -5.02
C GLN A 32 2.61 -14.47 -3.59
N PRO A 33 1.65 -13.60 -3.23
CA PRO A 33 1.08 -13.62 -1.89
C PRO A 33 0.41 -14.97 -1.61
N PRO A 34 0.65 -15.52 -0.40
CA PRO A 34 -0.10 -16.69 0.06
C PRO A 34 -1.53 -16.31 0.44
N GLU A 35 -2.39 -17.32 0.57
CA GLU A 35 -3.78 -17.12 0.97
C GLU A 35 -3.92 -16.41 2.34
N ASP A 36 -3.00 -16.68 3.26
CA ASP A 36 -2.97 -16.10 4.62
C ASP A 36 -2.20 -14.75 4.72
N GLY A 37 -1.76 -14.18 3.59
CA GLY A 37 -0.96 -12.95 3.56
C GLY A 37 0.54 -13.14 3.82
N ALA A 38 1.33 -12.14 3.44
CA ALA A 38 2.79 -12.21 3.54
C ALA A 38 3.29 -12.19 5.00
N THR A 39 2.64 -11.40 5.87
CA THR A 39 3.03 -11.27 7.28
C THR A 39 3.00 -12.60 8.02
N ALA A 40 2.04 -13.50 7.76
CA ALA A 40 1.99 -14.83 8.38
C ALA A 40 3.19 -15.71 7.98
N LEU A 41 3.64 -15.64 6.72
CA LEU A 41 4.86 -16.35 6.29
C LEU A 41 6.12 -15.78 6.92
N VAL A 42 6.21 -14.46 7.02
CA VAL A 42 7.33 -13.76 7.67
C VAL A 42 7.39 -14.11 9.17
N ALA A 43 6.27 -14.01 9.88
CA ALA A 43 6.18 -14.33 11.31
C ALA A 43 6.62 -15.76 11.62
N THR A 44 6.34 -16.73 10.73
CA THR A 44 6.73 -18.12 10.89
C THR A 44 8.15 -18.45 10.39
N GLY A 45 8.90 -17.46 9.89
CA GLY A 45 10.25 -17.62 9.35
C GLY A 45 10.30 -18.37 8.00
N LYS A 46 9.16 -18.59 7.36
CA LYS A 46 9.09 -19.21 6.01
C LYS A 46 9.48 -18.23 4.90
N ALA A 47 9.35 -16.94 5.15
CA ALA A 47 9.92 -15.86 4.35
C ALA A 47 10.72 -14.93 5.26
N GLN A 48 11.80 -14.37 4.76
CA GLN A 48 12.65 -13.43 5.50
C GLN A 48 12.03 -12.03 5.52
N PHE A 49 11.48 -11.64 4.36
CA PHE A 49 10.80 -10.36 4.15
C PHE A 49 9.44 -10.58 3.49
N GLY A 50 8.53 -9.65 3.69
CA GLY A 50 7.24 -9.62 3.05
C GLY A 50 6.84 -8.19 2.70
N VAL A 51 5.97 -8.02 1.71
CA VAL A 51 5.25 -6.77 1.47
C VAL A 51 3.88 -6.91 2.09
N ASP A 52 3.45 -5.92 2.87
CA ASP A 52 2.14 -5.90 3.53
C ASP A 52 1.72 -4.44 3.79
N PHE A 53 0.63 -4.21 4.49
CA PHE A 53 0.07 -2.90 4.77
C PHE A 53 0.09 -2.61 6.27
N GLN A 54 0.29 -1.34 6.65
CA GLN A 54 0.36 -0.95 8.06
C GLN A 54 -0.89 -1.33 8.84
N ASP A 55 -2.08 -1.21 8.25
CA ASP A 55 -3.34 -1.59 8.88
C ASP A 55 -3.46 -3.11 9.09
N TYR A 56 -2.96 -3.92 8.16
CA TYR A 56 -2.91 -5.38 8.27
C TYR A 56 -1.87 -5.87 9.30
N LEU A 57 -0.90 -5.04 9.67
CA LEU A 57 0.06 -5.37 10.74
C LEU A 57 -0.53 -5.22 12.15
N ALA A 58 -1.59 -4.43 12.32
CA ALA A 58 -2.16 -4.19 13.64
C ALA A 58 -2.58 -5.49 14.38
N PRO A 59 -3.33 -6.44 13.77
CA PRO A 59 -3.63 -7.72 14.40
C PRO A 59 -2.38 -8.57 14.71
N ALA A 60 -1.35 -8.48 13.87
CA ALA A 60 -0.10 -9.19 14.12
C ALA A 60 0.62 -8.67 15.37
N TYR A 61 0.64 -7.35 15.55
CA TYR A 61 1.25 -6.72 16.73
C TYR A 61 0.47 -6.98 18.01
N VAL A 62 -0.86 -6.90 17.97
CA VAL A 62 -1.73 -7.26 19.11
C VAL A 62 -1.57 -8.74 19.49
N SER A 63 -1.24 -9.60 18.52
CA SER A 63 -0.99 -11.03 18.75
C SER A 63 0.48 -11.36 19.05
N ASP A 64 1.34 -10.37 19.29
CA ASP A 64 2.78 -10.53 19.56
C ASP A 64 3.53 -11.33 18.47
N LEU A 65 3.11 -11.24 17.21
CA LEU A 65 3.82 -11.90 16.11
C LEU A 65 5.20 -11.24 15.90
N PRO A 66 6.28 -12.05 15.67
CA PRO A 66 7.65 -11.55 15.61
C PRO A 66 7.97 -10.92 14.24
N VAL A 67 7.33 -9.78 13.94
CA VAL A 67 7.53 -9.02 12.69
C VAL A 67 7.77 -7.54 12.98
N THR A 68 8.62 -6.93 12.17
CA THR A 68 8.96 -5.50 12.21
C THR A 68 8.90 -4.92 10.81
N ALA A 69 8.22 -3.77 10.64
CA ALA A 69 8.28 -2.99 9.41
C ALA A 69 9.66 -2.32 9.31
N VAL A 70 10.35 -2.50 8.18
CA VAL A 70 11.74 -2.06 7.98
C VAL A 70 11.91 -1.06 6.85
N ALA A 71 10.88 -0.85 6.04
CA ALA A 71 10.82 0.20 5.02
C ALA A 71 9.39 0.46 4.57
N VAL A 72 9.13 1.65 4.06
CA VAL A 72 7.90 1.93 3.30
C VAL A 72 8.22 1.93 1.80
N LEU A 73 7.29 1.44 0.98
CA LEU A 73 7.50 1.41 -0.46
C LEU A 73 7.11 2.75 -1.09
N ILE A 74 6.06 3.38 -0.59
CA ILE A 74 5.52 4.66 -1.07
C ILE A 74 5.29 5.57 0.14
N GLN A 75 5.76 6.80 0.08
CA GLN A 75 5.75 7.71 1.23
C GLN A 75 4.36 8.16 1.66
N HIS A 76 3.40 8.29 0.75
CA HIS A 76 2.05 8.72 1.08
C HIS A 76 1.01 7.69 0.66
N ASN A 77 -0.03 7.57 1.47
CA ASN A 77 -1.16 6.71 1.16
C ASN A 77 -1.87 7.18 -0.10
N THR A 78 -1.99 6.29 -1.08
CA THR A 78 -2.66 6.58 -2.35
C THR A 78 -4.12 6.13 -2.38
N SER A 79 -4.66 5.64 -1.25
CA SER A 79 -6.03 5.16 -1.17
C SER A 79 -7.06 6.28 -1.08
N GLY A 80 -8.24 5.98 -1.60
CA GLY A 80 -9.36 6.89 -1.65
C GLY A 80 -10.54 6.30 -2.39
N ILE A 81 -11.52 7.13 -2.69
CA ILE A 81 -12.74 6.73 -3.39
C ILE A 81 -12.75 7.22 -4.82
N ILE A 82 -13.01 6.28 -5.75
CA ILE A 82 -13.25 6.57 -7.15
C ILE A 82 -14.73 6.39 -7.49
N SER A 83 -15.24 7.22 -8.39
CA SER A 83 -16.59 7.16 -8.95
C SER A 83 -16.60 7.68 -10.37
N LEU A 84 -17.58 7.28 -11.19
CA LEU A 84 -17.81 7.94 -12.47
C LEU A 84 -18.27 9.40 -12.21
N LYS A 85 -17.79 10.34 -13.01
CA LYS A 85 -18.07 11.76 -12.85
C LYS A 85 -19.57 12.09 -12.96
N GLU A 86 -20.29 11.35 -13.81
CA GLU A 86 -21.74 11.45 -13.98
C GLU A 86 -22.55 11.11 -12.72
N LYS A 87 -21.95 10.38 -11.76
CA LYS A 87 -22.58 10.07 -10.48
C LYS A 87 -22.61 11.26 -9.52
N GLY A 88 -21.83 12.31 -9.82
CA GLY A 88 -21.81 13.57 -9.08
C GLY A 88 -21.19 13.48 -7.69
N ILE A 89 -20.37 12.45 -7.42
CA ILE A 89 -19.65 12.28 -6.14
C ILE A 89 -18.34 13.06 -6.26
N GLN A 90 -18.25 14.22 -5.62
CA GLN A 90 -17.07 15.10 -5.63
C GLN A 90 -16.35 15.12 -4.29
N SER A 91 -17.05 14.77 -3.22
CA SER A 91 -16.52 14.68 -1.86
C SER A 91 -17.24 13.58 -1.08
N PRO A 92 -16.72 13.15 0.09
CA PRO A 92 -17.31 12.04 0.85
C PRO A 92 -18.80 12.19 1.19
N LYS A 93 -19.30 13.37 1.51
CA LYS A 93 -20.73 13.59 1.81
C LYS A 93 -21.65 13.28 0.63
N ASP A 94 -21.16 13.36 -0.60
CA ASP A 94 -21.95 13.07 -1.79
C ASP A 94 -22.25 11.57 -1.95
N LEU A 95 -21.66 10.72 -1.08
CA LEU A 95 -21.97 9.29 -0.99
C LEU A 95 -23.36 9.02 -0.38
N GLU A 96 -24.01 10.00 0.26
CA GLU A 96 -25.39 9.83 0.76
C GLU A 96 -26.34 9.39 -0.39
N GLY A 97 -27.02 8.27 -0.17
CA GLY A 97 -27.92 7.66 -1.16
C GLY A 97 -27.23 6.94 -2.32
N LYS A 98 -25.91 6.92 -2.36
CA LYS A 98 -25.11 6.20 -3.37
C LYS A 98 -24.75 4.79 -2.88
N THR A 99 -24.39 3.91 -3.82
CA THR A 99 -23.99 2.54 -3.54
C THR A 99 -22.46 2.43 -3.53
N TYR A 100 -21.91 2.14 -2.38
CA TYR A 100 -20.49 1.90 -2.14
C TYR A 100 -20.21 0.40 -2.03
N ALA A 101 -19.23 -0.10 -2.79
CA ALA A 101 -18.76 -1.47 -2.69
C ALA A 101 -17.87 -1.64 -1.46
N THR A 102 -18.34 -2.36 -0.46
CA THR A 102 -17.62 -2.59 0.82
C THR A 102 -17.04 -4.00 0.87
N TRP A 103 -15.89 -4.13 1.52
CA TRP A 103 -15.27 -5.42 1.89
C TRP A 103 -15.83 -5.98 3.20
N ASP A 104 -16.72 -5.23 3.87
CA ASP A 104 -17.26 -5.53 5.21
C ASP A 104 -16.19 -5.60 6.32
N LEU A 105 -15.06 -4.92 6.15
CA LEU A 105 -14.01 -4.86 7.15
C LEU A 105 -14.24 -3.71 8.15
N PRO A 106 -14.06 -3.95 9.47
CA PRO A 106 -14.30 -2.91 10.48
C PRO A 106 -13.47 -1.63 10.26
N VAL A 107 -12.17 -1.77 9.90
CA VAL A 107 -11.27 -0.63 9.66
C VAL A 107 -11.71 0.16 8.42
N GLU A 108 -12.08 -0.54 7.35
CA GLU A 108 -12.62 0.08 6.13
C GLU A 108 -13.85 0.91 6.43
N GLN A 109 -14.85 0.30 7.10
CA GLN A 109 -16.12 0.99 7.41
C GLN A 109 -15.93 2.15 8.38
N ALA A 110 -15.02 2.03 9.36
CA ALA A 110 -14.68 3.12 10.27
C ALA A 110 -13.99 4.27 9.54
N THR A 111 -13.09 3.98 8.59
CA THR A 111 -12.46 4.99 7.73
C THR A 111 -13.50 5.70 6.88
N MET A 112 -14.37 4.95 6.20
CA MET A 112 -15.43 5.51 5.36
C MET A 112 -16.41 6.39 6.18
N LYS A 113 -16.83 5.92 7.34
CA LYS A 113 -17.65 6.69 8.27
C LYS A 113 -16.96 8.00 8.67
N ASN A 114 -15.68 7.91 9.05
CA ASN A 114 -14.92 9.09 9.47
C ASN A 114 -14.84 10.15 8.36
N VAL A 115 -14.50 9.77 7.13
CA VAL A 115 -14.36 10.74 6.03
C VAL A 115 -15.69 11.33 5.59
N VAL A 116 -16.78 10.54 5.60
CA VAL A 116 -18.14 11.04 5.28
C VAL A 116 -18.61 12.03 6.33
N GLU A 117 -18.48 11.69 7.63
CA GLU A 117 -18.94 12.55 8.74
C GLU A 117 -18.07 13.80 8.87
N ASN A 118 -16.75 13.73 8.65
CA ASN A 118 -15.87 14.90 8.66
C ASN A 118 -16.17 15.89 7.52
N ASP A 119 -16.69 15.41 6.39
CA ASP A 119 -17.16 16.27 5.28
C ASP A 119 -18.61 16.77 5.48
N GLY A 120 -19.23 16.43 6.61
CA GLY A 120 -20.59 16.87 6.99
C GLY A 120 -21.71 16.01 6.41
N GLY A 121 -21.41 14.81 5.93
CA GLY A 121 -22.37 13.80 5.49
C GLY A 121 -22.84 12.88 6.62
N ASP A 122 -23.77 12.00 6.29
CA ASP A 122 -24.35 11.00 7.19
C ASP A 122 -24.06 9.58 6.63
N TRP A 123 -23.12 8.88 7.26
CA TRP A 123 -22.71 7.53 6.85
C TRP A 123 -23.90 6.55 6.82
N SER A 124 -24.89 6.70 7.71
CA SER A 124 -26.05 5.81 7.76
C SER A 124 -26.94 5.86 6.48
N LYS A 125 -26.74 6.87 5.64
CA LYS A 125 -27.44 7.03 4.35
C LYS A 125 -26.68 6.46 3.16
N VAL A 126 -25.47 5.97 3.35
CA VAL A 126 -24.72 5.31 2.27
C VAL A 126 -25.23 3.88 2.11
N ASN A 127 -25.52 3.48 0.88
CA ASN A 127 -25.94 2.10 0.60
C ASN A 127 -24.71 1.22 0.46
N LEU A 128 -24.58 0.20 1.29
CA LEU A 128 -23.44 -0.73 1.27
C LEU A 128 -23.77 -1.94 0.37
N ALA A 129 -22.90 -2.22 -0.58
CA ALA A 129 -22.93 -3.45 -1.38
C ALA A 129 -21.73 -4.32 -0.97
N SER A 130 -22.00 -5.42 -0.27
CA SER A 130 -20.96 -6.38 0.17
C SER A 130 -20.42 -7.15 -1.03
N VAL A 131 -19.41 -6.57 -1.68
CA VAL A 131 -18.77 -7.16 -2.85
C VAL A 131 -17.29 -6.74 -2.92
N THR A 132 -16.41 -7.73 -3.05
CA THR A 132 -15.00 -7.48 -3.36
C THR A 132 -14.85 -7.18 -4.85
N VAL A 133 -14.48 -5.94 -5.17
CA VAL A 133 -14.24 -5.50 -6.54
C VAL A 133 -12.83 -5.91 -6.94
N THR A 134 -12.73 -6.73 -7.98
CA THR A 134 -11.44 -7.15 -8.59
C THR A 134 -11.15 -6.43 -9.90
N ASP A 135 -12.17 -5.85 -10.52
CA ASP A 135 -12.09 -5.01 -11.73
C ASP A 135 -12.93 -3.75 -11.50
N VAL A 136 -12.24 -2.67 -11.17
CA VAL A 136 -12.86 -1.38 -10.84
C VAL A 136 -13.58 -0.79 -12.04
N ILE A 137 -13.03 -0.93 -13.25
CA ILE A 137 -13.60 -0.40 -14.48
C ILE A 137 -14.97 -1.04 -14.74
N SER A 138 -15.03 -2.37 -14.67
CA SER A 138 -16.28 -3.10 -14.83
C SER A 138 -17.27 -2.78 -13.71
N ALA A 139 -16.83 -2.69 -12.46
CA ALA A 139 -17.70 -2.40 -11.33
C ALA A 139 -18.38 -1.03 -11.44
N LEU A 140 -17.64 0.01 -11.82
CA LEU A 140 -18.17 1.38 -12.00
C LEU A 140 -19.19 1.49 -13.16
N GLN A 141 -19.21 0.53 -14.07
CA GLN A 141 -20.18 0.46 -15.18
C GLN A 141 -21.46 -0.30 -14.81
N THR A 142 -21.59 -0.76 -13.57
CA THR A 142 -22.77 -1.43 -13.04
C THR A 142 -23.59 -0.50 -12.13
N ASN A 143 -24.25 -1.09 -11.10
CA ASN A 143 -24.97 -0.35 -10.08
C ASN A 143 -24.11 0.05 -8.87
N ILE A 144 -22.79 -0.10 -8.95
CA ILE A 144 -21.83 0.43 -7.96
C ILE A 144 -21.51 1.87 -8.33
N ASP A 145 -21.69 2.79 -7.39
CA ASP A 145 -21.46 4.21 -7.60
C ASP A 145 -20.04 4.63 -7.17
N ALA A 146 -19.47 3.95 -6.17
CA ALA A 146 -18.19 4.29 -5.59
C ALA A 146 -17.43 3.04 -5.12
N VAL A 147 -16.11 3.07 -5.26
CA VAL A 147 -15.19 1.98 -4.88
C VAL A 147 -13.97 2.57 -4.18
N TRP A 148 -13.50 1.91 -3.10
CA TRP A 148 -12.19 2.18 -2.52
C TRP A 148 -11.11 1.59 -3.43
N ILE A 149 -10.15 2.42 -3.81
CA ILE A 149 -9.02 2.02 -4.64
C ILE A 149 -7.71 2.63 -4.13
N TYR A 150 -6.60 2.14 -4.69
CA TYR A 150 -5.31 2.80 -4.63
C TYR A 150 -5.05 3.51 -5.97
N TYR A 151 -4.91 4.84 -5.92
CA TYR A 151 -4.81 5.65 -7.14
C TYR A 151 -3.65 5.26 -8.04
N ALA A 152 -2.53 4.88 -7.43
CA ALA A 152 -1.33 4.48 -8.13
C ALA A 152 -1.55 3.37 -9.18
N TRP A 153 -2.56 2.51 -9.00
CA TRP A 153 -2.88 1.43 -9.92
C TRP A 153 -4.26 1.62 -10.56
N ASP A 154 -5.33 1.46 -9.79
CA ASP A 154 -6.70 1.50 -10.33
C ASP A 154 -7.10 2.90 -10.83
N GLY A 155 -6.67 3.96 -10.13
CA GLY A 155 -6.92 5.34 -10.58
C GLY A 155 -6.28 5.62 -11.93
N ILE A 156 -5.02 5.22 -12.09
CA ILE A 156 -4.29 5.34 -13.36
C ILE A 156 -4.94 4.46 -14.44
N ALA A 157 -5.31 3.20 -14.10
CA ALA A 157 -5.97 2.30 -15.04
C ALA A 157 -7.27 2.89 -15.61
N THR A 158 -8.09 3.53 -14.75
CA THR A 158 -9.33 4.20 -15.24
C THR A 158 -9.04 5.33 -16.21
N GLN A 159 -7.97 6.11 -15.97
CA GLN A 159 -7.55 7.19 -16.86
C GLN A 159 -7.05 6.65 -18.21
N VAL A 160 -6.17 5.64 -18.18
CA VAL A 160 -5.64 4.99 -19.40
C VAL A 160 -6.78 4.41 -20.25
N LYS A 161 -7.80 3.83 -19.61
CA LYS A 161 -8.98 3.30 -20.30
C LYS A 161 -10.02 4.36 -20.67
N GLY A 162 -9.76 5.64 -20.40
CA GLY A 162 -10.58 6.76 -20.84
C GLY A 162 -11.89 6.94 -20.06
N LEU A 163 -11.98 6.45 -18.82
CA LEU A 163 -13.12 6.72 -17.95
C LEU A 163 -13.03 8.14 -17.37
N ASP A 164 -14.13 8.88 -17.44
CA ASP A 164 -14.25 10.19 -16.78
C ASP A 164 -14.67 9.99 -15.32
N THR A 165 -13.71 10.09 -14.41
CA THR A 165 -13.87 9.77 -12.99
C THR A 165 -13.62 10.96 -12.09
N ASN A 166 -14.24 10.96 -10.90
CA ASN A 166 -13.85 11.74 -9.75
C ASN A 166 -13.09 10.84 -8.79
N TYR A 167 -12.11 11.43 -8.10
CA TYR A 167 -11.34 10.76 -7.07
C TYR A 167 -11.03 11.71 -5.93
N PHE A 168 -11.07 11.21 -4.69
CA PHE A 168 -10.58 11.95 -3.53
C PHE A 168 -9.77 11.02 -2.62
N TYR A 169 -8.62 11.54 -2.12
CA TYR A 169 -7.75 10.81 -1.21
C TYR A 169 -8.27 10.91 0.23
N PHE A 170 -8.19 9.83 0.99
CA PHE A 170 -8.55 9.86 2.41
C PHE A 170 -7.63 10.76 3.23
N LYS A 171 -6.33 10.76 2.93
CA LYS A 171 -5.32 11.60 3.60
C LYS A 171 -5.59 13.11 3.50
N ASP A 172 -6.26 13.54 2.43
CA ASP A 172 -6.59 14.96 2.23
C ASP A 172 -7.78 15.39 3.08
N ILE A 173 -8.59 14.44 3.55
CA ILE A 173 -9.76 14.68 4.40
C ILE A 173 -9.39 14.57 5.87
N ASN A 174 -8.62 13.54 6.23
CA ASN A 174 -8.09 13.35 7.56
C ASN A 174 -6.64 12.82 7.48
N PRO A 175 -5.64 13.61 7.93
CA PRO A 175 -4.23 13.24 7.85
C PRO A 175 -3.88 11.92 8.53
N VAL A 176 -4.69 11.41 9.47
CA VAL A 176 -4.47 10.11 10.09
C VAL A 176 -4.51 8.96 9.07
N PHE A 177 -5.19 9.14 7.94
CA PHE A 177 -5.26 8.17 6.85
C PHE A 177 -4.11 8.26 5.86
N ASP A 178 -3.08 9.05 6.17
CA ASP A 178 -1.79 9.01 5.47
C ASP A 178 -0.86 7.94 6.07
N TYR A 179 -1.44 6.82 6.54
CA TYR A 179 -0.69 5.66 7.02
C TYR A 179 -0.01 4.92 5.87
N TYR A 180 0.99 4.10 6.19
CA TYR A 180 1.84 3.50 5.17
C TYR A 180 1.24 2.24 4.54
N THR A 181 1.15 2.26 3.22
CA THR A 181 0.66 1.13 2.42
C THR A 181 1.20 1.23 0.98
N PRO A 182 2.07 0.27 0.52
CA PRO A 182 2.58 -0.87 1.27
C PRO A 182 3.89 -0.60 2.05
N VAL A 183 4.23 -1.55 2.92
CA VAL A 183 5.47 -1.58 3.70
C VAL A 183 6.23 -2.89 3.51
N LEU A 184 7.55 -2.89 3.70
CA LEU A 184 8.36 -4.10 3.86
C LEU A 184 8.39 -4.50 5.32
N VAL A 185 8.06 -5.75 5.61
CA VAL A 185 8.16 -6.36 6.93
C VAL A 185 9.22 -7.44 6.94
N ALA A 186 9.86 -7.65 8.08
CA ALA A 186 10.87 -8.68 8.27
C ALA A 186 10.61 -9.47 9.55
N ASN A 187 11.08 -10.72 9.60
CA ASN A 187 11.03 -11.56 10.78
C ASN A 187 12.05 -11.07 11.82
N ASN A 188 11.64 -10.91 13.09
CA ASN A 188 12.48 -10.38 14.16
C ASN A 188 13.71 -11.26 14.43
N ASP A 189 13.55 -12.58 14.49
CA ASP A 189 14.66 -13.50 14.69
C ASP A 189 15.67 -13.43 13.55
N TYR A 190 15.17 -13.25 12.31
CA TYR A 190 16.05 -13.09 11.16
C TYR A 190 16.85 -11.79 11.23
N LEU A 191 16.21 -10.68 11.62
CA LEU A 191 16.86 -9.39 11.78
C LEU A 191 17.97 -9.45 12.85
N GLU A 192 17.71 -10.11 13.97
CA GLU A 192 18.69 -10.29 15.07
C GLU A 192 19.86 -11.17 14.66
N GLN A 193 19.60 -12.26 13.96
CA GLN A 193 20.63 -13.23 13.57
C GLN A 193 21.42 -12.81 12.33
N ASN A 194 20.85 -12.01 11.45
CA ASN A 194 21.42 -11.62 10.15
C ASN A 194 21.33 -10.12 9.86
N PRO A 195 21.72 -9.23 10.80
CA PRO A 195 21.51 -7.78 10.64
C PRO A 195 22.22 -7.20 9.41
N GLU A 196 23.43 -7.66 9.11
CA GLU A 196 24.19 -7.21 7.94
C GLU A 196 23.56 -7.66 6.62
N THR A 197 22.98 -8.86 6.59
CA THR A 197 22.27 -9.35 5.40
C THR A 197 20.97 -8.58 5.20
N ALA A 198 20.25 -8.24 6.29
CA ALA A 198 19.06 -7.41 6.24
C ALA A 198 19.35 -5.99 5.69
N LYS A 199 20.43 -5.36 6.17
CA LYS A 199 20.91 -4.07 5.66
C LYS A 199 21.31 -4.15 4.18
N ALA A 200 22.03 -5.19 3.79
CA ALA A 200 22.43 -5.40 2.42
C ALA A 200 21.22 -5.62 1.48
N PHE A 201 20.21 -6.34 1.96
CA PHE A 201 18.94 -6.52 1.24
C PHE A 201 18.23 -5.20 1.03
N LEU A 202 18.03 -4.41 2.10
CA LEU A 202 17.35 -3.11 2.02
C LEU A 202 18.14 -2.10 1.18
N ALA A 203 19.47 -2.13 1.22
CA ALA A 203 20.30 -1.30 0.35
C ALA A 203 20.12 -1.67 -1.13
N ALA A 204 20.01 -2.95 -1.46
CA ALA A 204 19.73 -3.39 -2.82
C ALA A 204 18.33 -2.97 -3.29
N VAL A 205 17.31 -3.12 -2.42
CA VAL A 205 15.94 -2.68 -2.69
C VAL A 205 15.89 -1.17 -2.90
N ALA A 206 16.52 -0.39 -2.01
CA ALA A 206 16.58 1.07 -2.12
C ALA A 206 17.21 1.52 -3.44
N LYS A 207 18.32 0.91 -3.86
CA LYS A 207 18.92 1.15 -5.20
C LYS A 207 17.93 0.89 -6.33
N GLY A 208 17.10 -0.16 -6.21
CA GLY A 208 16.08 -0.48 -7.20
C GLY A 208 15.00 0.60 -7.29
N TYR A 209 14.52 1.12 -6.15
CA TYR A 209 13.55 2.21 -6.15
C TYR A 209 14.16 3.55 -6.60
N GLU A 210 15.37 3.88 -6.19
CA GLU A 210 16.07 5.08 -6.71
C GLU A 210 16.26 5.01 -8.22
N TYR A 211 16.61 3.82 -8.76
CA TYR A 211 16.67 3.62 -10.20
C TYR A 211 15.31 3.82 -10.88
N ALA A 212 14.23 3.29 -10.28
CA ALA A 212 12.87 3.42 -10.80
C ALA A 212 12.35 4.87 -10.75
N ILE A 213 12.83 5.68 -9.81
CA ILE A 213 12.58 7.13 -9.73
C ILE A 213 13.29 7.85 -10.90
N GLU A 214 14.56 7.54 -11.13
CA GLU A 214 15.39 8.22 -12.13
C GLU A 214 15.08 7.76 -13.56
N ASN A 215 14.63 6.50 -13.74
CA ASN A 215 14.41 5.84 -15.02
C ASN A 215 13.03 5.16 -15.09
N PRO A 216 11.91 5.89 -14.97
CA PRO A 216 10.59 5.29 -14.82
C PRO A 216 10.15 4.45 -16.04
N GLU A 217 10.54 4.83 -17.25
CA GLU A 217 10.20 4.09 -18.47
C GLU A 217 10.90 2.72 -18.52
N GLU A 218 12.21 2.69 -18.26
CA GLU A 218 12.97 1.44 -18.22
C GLU A 218 12.53 0.54 -17.06
N ALA A 219 12.23 1.13 -15.92
CA ALA A 219 11.68 0.40 -14.76
C ALA A 219 10.32 -0.23 -15.07
N ALA A 220 9.45 0.45 -15.82
CA ALA A 220 8.19 -0.10 -16.30
C ALA A 220 8.41 -1.29 -17.26
N GLU A 221 9.38 -1.19 -18.17
CA GLU A 221 9.74 -2.28 -19.06
C GLU A 221 10.23 -3.51 -18.29
N ILE A 222 11.10 -3.30 -17.27
CA ILE A 222 11.59 -4.38 -16.41
C ILE A 222 10.44 -5.10 -15.69
N LEU A 223 9.47 -4.36 -15.17
CA LEU A 223 8.28 -4.97 -14.52
C LEU A 223 7.44 -5.77 -15.52
N CYS A 224 7.20 -5.24 -16.73
CA CYS A 224 6.49 -5.97 -17.79
C CYS A 224 7.24 -7.22 -18.29
N GLU A 225 8.58 -7.20 -18.29
CA GLU A 225 9.36 -8.40 -18.60
C GLU A 225 9.23 -9.48 -17.52
N ALA A 226 9.14 -9.05 -16.24
CA ALA A 226 8.96 -9.96 -15.11
C ALA A 226 7.56 -10.59 -15.08
N ASP A 227 6.53 -9.83 -15.47
CA ASP A 227 5.17 -10.33 -15.62
C ASP A 227 4.55 -9.85 -16.96
N PRO A 228 4.66 -10.66 -18.03
CA PRO A 228 4.11 -10.31 -19.34
C PRO A 228 2.58 -10.27 -19.42
N THR A 229 1.86 -10.57 -18.35
CA THR A 229 0.39 -10.48 -18.30
C THR A 229 -0.10 -9.06 -18.00
N LEU A 230 0.80 -8.20 -17.54
CA LEU A 230 0.48 -6.81 -17.20
C LEU A 230 0.21 -5.97 -18.47
N ASP A 231 -0.75 -5.04 -18.34
CA ASP A 231 -1.00 -4.04 -19.38
C ASP A 231 0.11 -2.98 -19.36
N SER A 232 0.97 -3.00 -20.38
CA SER A 232 2.15 -2.14 -20.44
C SER A 232 1.83 -0.63 -20.45
N GLU A 233 0.66 -0.22 -20.95
CA GLU A 233 0.24 1.18 -20.95
C GLU A 233 -0.12 1.64 -19.53
N ILE A 234 -0.80 0.78 -18.78
CA ILE A 234 -1.10 1.03 -17.35
C ILE A 234 0.19 1.04 -16.54
N VAL A 235 1.08 0.04 -16.74
CA VAL A 235 2.37 -0.04 -16.03
C VAL A 235 3.19 1.22 -16.25
N LEU A 236 3.36 1.65 -17.50
CA LEU A 236 4.14 2.85 -17.83
C LEU A 236 3.55 4.10 -17.18
N SER A 237 2.24 4.32 -17.33
CA SER A 237 1.57 5.50 -16.77
C SER A 237 1.62 5.52 -15.24
N SER A 238 1.43 4.36 -14.61
CA SER A 238 1.52 4.20 -13.16
C SER A 238 2.94 4.41 -12.66
N GLN A 239 3.94 3.84 -13.34
CA GLN A 239 5.35 3.98 -12.96
C GLN A 239 5.84 5.43 -13.07
N GLN A 240 5.44 6.16 -14.11
CA GLN A 240 5.75 7.58 -14.27
C GLN A 240 5.14 8.41 -13.14
N TRP A 241 3.91 8.11 -12.74
CA TRP A 241 3.25 8.78 -11.62
C TRP A 241 3.91 8.44 -10.28
N LEU A 242 4.24 7.16 -10.04
CA LEU A 242 4.85 6.68 -8.80
C LEU A 242 6.30 7.14 -8.60
N ALA A 243 7.02 7.48 -9.67
CA ALA A 243 8.40 7.94 -9.55
C ALA A 243 8.54 9.09 -8.54
N ASP A 244 7.61 10.04 -8.54
CA ASP A 244 7.59 11.15 -7.59
C ASP A 244 7.02 10.77 -6.20
N GLN A 245 6.40 9.60 -6.05
CA GLN A 245 5.70 9.19 -4.83
C GLN A 245 6.53 8.24 -3.95
N TYR A 246 7.43 7.44 -4.53
CA TYR A 246 8.20 6.45 -3.78
C TYR A 246 9.01 7.06 -2.64
N LYS A 247 9.59 8.23 -2.87
CA LYS A 247 10.41 8.95 -1.90
C LYS A 247 9.77 10.26 -1.45
N ALA A 248 8.97 10.89 -2.32
CA ALA A 248 8.29 12.18 -2.10
C ALA A 248 9.26 13.22 -1.49
N GLU A 249 8.96 13.74 -0.29
CA GLU A 249 9.74 14.77 0.38
C GLU A 249 10.92 14.26 1.23
N VAL A 250 11.05 12.92 1.44
CA VAL A 250 12.08 12.38 2.31
C VAL A 250 13.43 12.22 1.59
N ASP A 251 14.52 12.37 2.33
CA ASP A 251 15.87 12.32 1.75
C ASP A 251 16.28 10.91 1.29
N ARG A 252 15.74 9.87 1.94
CA ARG A 252 16.06 8.46 1.62
C ARG A 252 14.81 7.64 1.45
N TRP A 253 14.81 6.78 0.44
CA TRP A 253 13.72 5.84 0.24
C TRP A 253 13.54 4.90 1.45
N GLY A 254 12.31 4.56 1.74
CA GLY A 254 11.96 3.57 2.77
C GLY A 254 11.78 4.14 4.18
N TYR A 255 12.07 5.42 4.41
CA TYR A 255 11.99 6.03 5.73
C TYR A 255 10.58 6.01 6.29
N ILE A 256 10.44 5.53 7.54
CA ILE A 256 9.20 5.52 8.31
C ILE A 256 9.23 6.71 9.28
N ASP A 257 8.30 7.65 9.14
CA ASP A 257 8.10 8.73 10.12
C ASP A 257 7.39 8.16 11.36
N PRO A 258 8.02 8.24 12.55
CA PRO A 258 7.43 7.69 13.77
C PRO A 258 6.08 8.30 14.11
N SER A 259 5.90 9.61 13.91
CA SER A 259 4.68 10.30 14.28
C SER A 259 3.50 9.86 13.42
N ARG A 260 3.73 9.66 12.11
CA ARG A 260 2.72 9.17 11.17
C ARG A 260 2.35 7.72 11.46
N TRP A 261 3.37 6.89 11.74
CA TRP A 261 3.19 5.49 12.12
C TRP A 261 2.32 5.35 13.37
N ASP A 262 2.69 6.05 14.43
CA ASP A 262 2.00 5.99 15.73
C ASP A 262 0.58 6.56 15.67
N ALA A 263 0.37 7.65 14.93
CA ALA A 263 -0.93 8.30 14.83
C ALA A 263 -2.03 7.38 14.31
N PHE A 264 -1.71 6.51 13.35
CA PHE A 264 -2.68 5.57 12.80
C PHE A 264 -3.06 4.48 13.80
N TYR A 265 -2.11 3.90 14.53
CA TYR A 265 -2.40 2.88 15.54
C TYR A 265 -3.14 3.48 16.74
N GLN A 266 -2.82 4.71 17.14
CA GLN A 266 -3.59 5.42 18.14
C GLN A 266 -5.05 5.62 17.69
N TRP A 267 -5.26 5.99 16.43
CA TRP A 267 -6.60 6.13 15.86
C TRP A 267 -7.37 4.79 15.87
N LEU A 268 -6.73 3.67 15.53
CA LEU A 268 -7.35 2.34 15.61
C LEU A 268 -7.78 2.02 17.05
N TRP A 269 -6.94 2.31 18.04
CA TRP A 269 -7.24 2.09 19.45
C TRP A 269 -8.39 2.97 19.95
N GLU A 270 -8.34 4.27 19.69
CA GLU A 270 -9.38 5.22 20.09
C GLU A 270 -10.76 4.91 19.47
N ASN A 271 -10.79 4.28 18.30
CA ASN A 271 -12.01 3.84 17.62
C ASN A 271 -12.38 2.38 17.92
N GLN A 272 -11.70 1.72 18.85
CA GLN A 272 -11.97 0.32 19.29
C GLN A 272 -11.91 -0.69 18.12
N LEU A 273 -11.00 -0.46 17.17
CA LEU A 273 -10.77 -1.31 16.01
C LEU A 273 -9.70 -2.37 16.25
N ILE A 274 -8.97 -2.26 17.35
CA ILE A 274 -8.01 -3.24 17.88
C ILE A 274 -8.30 -3.50 19.36
N GLU A 275 -7.98 -4.71 19.83
CA GLU A 275 -8.30 -5.16 21.18
C GLU A 275 -7.34 -4.64 22.25
N GLU A 276 -6.09 -4.32 21.85
CA GLU A 276 -5.03 -3.81 22.73
C GLU A 276 -4.34 -2.60 22.07
N GLU A 277 -3.86 -1.68 22.90
CA GLU A 277 -3.12 -0.51 22.45
C GLU A 277 -1.73 -0.91 21.93
N ILE A 278 -1.39 -0.49 20.72
CA ILE A 278 -0.04 -0.64 20.17
C ILE A 278 0.79 0.56 20.65
N PRO A 279 1.87 0.33 21.44
CA PRO A 279 2.65 1.41 22.01
C PRO A 279 3.33 2.27 20.94
N ALA A 280 3.49 3.56 21.22
CA ALA A 280 4.24 4.47 20.34
C ALA A 280 5.67 3.95 20.09
N GLY A 281 6.12 4.05 18.86
CA GLY A 281 7.41 3.55 18.41
C GLY A 281 7.51 2.03 18.24
N PHE A 282 6.40 1.30 18.39
CA PHE A 282 6.39 -0.15 18.26
C PHE A 282 6.20 -0.59 16.81
N GLY A 283 6.82 -1.71 16.45
CA GLY A 283 6.55 -2.45 15.22
C GLY A 283 7.30 -1.99 13.98
N PHE A 284 8.16 -0.97 14.09
CA PHE A 284 9.00 -0.53 12.97
C PHE A 284 10.44 -0.23 13.39
N SER A 285 11.36 -0.23 12.41
CA SER A 285 12.74 0.23 12.59
C SER A 285 13.30 0.82 11.29
N ASN A 286 13.96 1.98 11.41
CA ASN A 286 14.74 2.60 10.33
C ASN A 286 16.24 2.20 10.35
N ASP A 287 16.67 1.36 11.31
CA ASP A 287 18.10 1.05 11.56
C ASP A 287 18.73 0.17 10.48
N TYR A 288 17.90 -0.46 9.64
CA TYR A 288 18.34 -1.33 8.56
C TYR A 288 18.40 -0.62 7.21
N LEU A 289 17.87 0.60 7.11
CA LEU A 289 17.92 1.40 5.88
C LEU A 289 19.34 1.89 5.59
N PRO A 290 19.74 1.99 4.31
CA PRO A 290 21.00 2.61 3.94
C PRO A 290 21.05 4.10 4.37
N GLU A 291 22.28 4.60 4.64
CA GLU A 291 22.50 6.02 4.98
C GLU A 291 22.24 6.96 3.80
#